data_e63dcedbf6bb7599e281a00dc8eb6000
#
_entry.id   e63dcedbf6bb7599e281a00dc8eb6000
#
_cell.length_a   1.000
_cell.length_b   1.000
_cell.length_c   1.000
_cell.angle_alpha   90.00
_cell.angle_beta   90.00
_cell.angle_gamma   90.00
#
_symmetry.space_group_name_H-M   'P 1'
#
loop_
_entity.id
_entity.type
_entity.pdbx_description
1 polymer ?
#
loop_
_entity_poly.entity_id
_entity_poly.type
_entity_poly.pdbx_seq_one_letter_code
_entity_poly.pdbx_strand_id
1 'polypeptide(L)'
;MNLSLSLKTKRAQALVDEIDSTNGKLNMLSIGGEVIVSLPFAIPCAYAVEDGVITFNPITEQMALLSLEVSRAEIVSDTDGVIATLSVTDADGNGDIKLSRTMFFAGDLFKMTNWTVSEL
;
A
#
# COMPACT_ATOMS: atom_id res chain seq x y z
N MET A 1 -2.52 -5.98 -23.27
CA MET A 1 -3.22 -7.24 -22.98
C MET A 1 -4.36 -6.96 -22.02
N ASN A 2 -5.56 -7.38 -22.39
CA ASN A 2 -6.72 -7.19 -21.54
C ASN A 2 -7.04 -8.49 -20.81
N LEU A 3 -7.09 -8.44 -19.49
CA LEU A 3 -7.40 -9.59 -18.65
C LEU A 3 -8.90 -9.58 -18.27
N SER A 4 -9.48 -10.76 -18.13
CA SER A 4 -10.83 -10.86 -17.59
C SER A 4 -10.86 -10.40 -16.12
N LEU A 5 -12.02 -9.96 -15.64
CA LEU A 5 -12.19 -9.59 -14.23
C LEU A 5 -11.86 -10.75 -13.30
N SER A 6 -12.24 -11.98 -13.69
CA SER A 6 -11.93 -13.18 -12.92
C SER A 6 -10.42 -13.36 -12.75
N LEU A 7 -9.64 -13.17 -13.81
CA LEU A 7 -8.19 -13.30 -13.74
C LEU A 7 -7.55 -12.18 -12.94
N LYS A 8 -8.03 -10.94 -13.10
CA LYS A 8 -7.58 -9.81 -12.29
C LYS A 8 -7.82 -10.06 -10.80
N THR A 9 -8.97 -10.62 -10.45
CA THR A 9 -9.31 -10.98 -9.08
C THR A 9 -8.36 -12.05 -8.54
N LYS A 10 -8.01 -13.05 -9.33
CA LYS A 10 -7.05 -14.09 -8.94
C LYS A 10 -5.66 -13.50 -8.69
N ARG A 11 -5.21 -12.55 -9.52
CA ARG A 11 -3.93 -11.88 -9.33
C ARG A 11 -3.94 -11.04 -8.05
N ALA A 12 -5.02 -10.30 -7.82
CA ALA A 12 -5.19 -9.52 -6.60
C ALA A 12 -5.18 -10.43 -5.36
N GLN A 13 -5.87 -11.56 -5.43
CA GLN A 13 -5.89 -12.53 -4.33
C GLN A 13 -4.51 -13.11 -4.06
N ALA A 14 -3.72 -13.36 -5.09
CA ALA A 14 -2.34 -13.84 -4.93
C ALA A 14 -1.48 -12.83 -4.16
N LEU A 15 -1.64 -11.54 -4.44
CA LEU A 15 -0.94 -10.49 -3.70
C LEU A 15 -1.35 -10.48 -2.23
N VAL A 16 -2.65 -10.55 -1.96
CA VAL A 16 -3.19 -10.58 -0.59
C VAL A 16 -2.64 -11.79 0.18
N ASP A 17 -2.63 -12.96 -0.45
CA ASP A 17 -2.14 -14.19 0.18
C ASP A 17 -0.64 -14.07 0.51
N GLU A 18 0.13 -13.46 -0.37
CA GLU A 18 1.57 -13.25 -0.14
C GLU A 18 1.80 -12.29 1.02
N ILE A 19 1.05 -11.19 1.10
CA ILE A 19 1.14 -10.25 2.21
C ILE A 19 0.83 -10.96 3.53
N ASP A 20 -0.25 -11.74 3.58
CA ASP A 20 -0.69 -12.40 4.81
C ASP A 20 0.30 -13.49 5.26
N SER A 21 0.87 -14.23 4.31
CA SER A 21 1.76 -15.36 4.64
C SER A 21 3.18 -14.91 5.01
N THR A 22 3.58 -13.68 4.65
CA THR A 22 4.96 -13.21 4.86
C THR A 22 5.06 -12.00 5.79
N ASN A 23 3.98 -11.65 6.49
CA ASN A 23 3.93 -10.47 7.37
C ASN A 23 4.35 -9.20 6.61
N GLY A 24 3.67 -8.96 5.49
CA GLY A 24 3.99 -7.84 4.62
C GLY A 24 3.85 -6.48 5.30
N LYS A 25 4.61 -5.52 4.77
CA LYS A 25 4.59 -4.12 5.24
C LYS A 25 4.38 -3.20 4.06
N LEU A 26 3.70 -2.08 4.32
CA LEU A 26 3.56 -1.00 3.36
C LEU A 26 4.53 0.10 3.75
N ASN A 27 5.53 0.33 2.92
CA ASN A 27 6.51 1.39 3.15
C ASN A 27 6.20 2.59 2.27
N MET A 28 6.09 3.77 2.86
CA MET A 28 5.96 5.03 2.14
C MET A 28 7.35 5.60 1.93
N LEU A 29 7.71 5.89 0.67
CA LEU A 29 9.06 6.28 0.29
C LEU A 29 9.10 7.68 -0.31
N SER A 30 10.21 8.37 -0.09
CA SER A 30 10.53 9.61 -0.78
C SER A 30 11.00 9.32 -2.21
N ILE A 31 11.18 10.37 -3.02
CA ILE A 31 11.68 10.23 -4.39
C ILE A 31 13.09 9.63 -4.40
N GLY A 32 13.86 9.83 -3.34
CA GLY A 32 15.20 9.25 -3.18
C GLY A 32 15.20 7.81 -2.67
N GLY A 33 14.02 7.26 -2.34
CA GLY A 33 13.92 5.88 -1.84
C GLY A 33 14.03 5.73 -0.34
N GLU A 34 14.04 6.83 0.43
CA GLU A 34 14.11 6.77 1.88
C GLU A 34 12.75 6.40 2.45
N VAL A 35 12.71 5.50 3.44
CA VAL A 35 11.47 5.09 4.11
C VAL A 35 11.04 6.17 5.08
N ILE A 36 9.89 6.79 4.80
CA ILE A 36 9.30 7.82 5.65
C ILE A 36 8.52 7.19 6.79
N VAL A 37 7.70 6.19 6.47
CA VAL A 37 6.93 5.44 7.45
C VAL A 37 6.75 4.01 6.96
N SER A 38 6.81 3.06 7.88
CA SER A 38 6.61 1.63 7.60
C SER A 38 5.39 1.15 8.36
N LEU A 39 4.42 0.61 7.63
CA LEU A 39 3.11 0.22 8.15
C LEU A 39 2.94 -1.29 8.01
N PRO A 40 2.99 -2.05 9.13
CA PRO A 40 2.70 -3.48 9.04
C PRO A 40 1.21 -3.69 8.72
N PHE A 41 0.93 -4.55 7.73
CA PHE A 41 -0.46 -4.87 7.40
C PHE A 41 -1.13 -5.62 8.56
N ALA A 42 -2.43 -5.41 8.70
CA ALA A 42 -3.26 -6.27 9.53
C ALA A 42 -3.29 -7.68 8.93
N ILE A 43 -3.65 -8.68 9.72
CA ILE A 43 -3.85 -10.05 9.24
C ILE A 43 -5.27 -10.48 9.63
N PRO A 44 -6.17 -10.71 8.66
CA PRO A 44 -5.97 -10.61 7.20
C PRO A 44 -5.79 -9.16 6.75
N CYS A 45 -4.99 -8.94 5.71
CA CYS A 45 -4.72 -7.59 5.23
C CYS A 45 -5.90 -7.02 4.43
N ALA A 46 -6.72 -7.87 3.82
CA ALA A 46 -7.83 -7.44 2.97
C ALA A 46 -9.17 -7.78 3.59
N TYR A 47 -10.11 -6.86 3.46
CA TYR A 47 -11.51 -7.05 3.79
C TYR A 47 -12.24 -7.78 2.68
N ALA A 48 -11.96 -7.44 1.42
CA ALA A 48 -12.59 -8.02 0.25
C ALA A 48 -11.67 -7.94 -0.97
N VAL A 49 -11.81 -8.90 -1.87
CA VAL A 49 -11.16 -8.89 -3.19
C VAL A 49 -12.24 -9.19 -4.21
N GLU A 50 -12.67 -8.19 -4.98
CA GLU A 50 -13.76 -8.30 -5.94
C GLU A 50 -13.44 -7.55 -7.21
N ASP A 51 -13.69 -8.17 -8.37
CA ASP A 51 -13.52 -7.54 -9.69
C ASP A 51 -12.14 -6.91 -9.88
N GLY A 52 -11.10 -7.54 -9.33
CA GLY A 52 -9.74 -7.03 -9.42
C GLY A 52 -9.45 -5.88 -8.47
N VAL A 53 -10.35 -5.56 -7.54
CA VAL A 53 -10.16 -4.49 -6.55
C VAL A 53 -9.94 -5.11 -5.17
N ILE A 54 -8.87 -4.70 -4.50
CA ILE A 54 -8.57 -5.09 -3.13
C ILE A 54 -9.06 -3.97 -2.20
N THR A 55 -9.94 -4.31 -1.26
CA THR A 55 -10.30 -3.41 -0.17
C THR A 55 -9.51 -3.83 1.05
N PHE A 56 -8.57 -3.00 1.46
CA PHE A 56 -7.68 -3.32 2.57
C PHE A 56 -8.33 -3.00 3.92
N ASN A 57 -8.00 -3.81 4.91
CA ASN A 57 -8.34 -3.51 6.30
C ASN A 57 -7.50 -2.33 6.80
N PRO A 58 -8.00 -1.56 7.77
CA PRO A 58 -7.23 -0.47 8.36
C PRO A 58 -5.90 -0.96 8.92
N ILE A 59 -4.86 -0.13 8.76
CA ILE A 59 -3.54 -0.40 9.31
C ILE A 59 -3.35 0.47 10.55
N THR A 60 -2.76 -0.10 11.60
CA THR A 60 -2.48 0.60 12.84
C THR A 60 -1.59 1.81 12.59
N GLU A 61 -1.90 2.91 13.26
CA GLU A 61 -1.16 4.16 13.17
C GLU A 61 0.31 3.97 13.49
N GLN A 62 1.17 4.56 12.66
CA GLN A 62 2.62 4.55 12.83
C GLN A 62 3.16 5.97 12.72
N MET A 63 4.29 6.21 13.36
CA MET A 63 4.95 7.52 13.35
C MET A 63 5.87 7.64 12.13
N ALA A 64 5.78 8.77 11.43
CA ALA A 64 6.74 9.11 10.37
C ALA A 64 8.13 9.31 10.98
N LEU A 65 9.15 8.75 10.35
CA LEU A 65 10.52 8.80 10.83
C LEU A 65 11.32 9.95 10.23
N LEU A 66 10.91 10.44 9.07
CA LEU A 66 11.62 11.46 8.30
C LEU A 66 10.69 12.58 7.88
N SER A 67 11.24 13.78 7.73
CA SER A 67 10.52 14.96 7.22
C SER A 67 10.74 15.06 5.73
N LEU A 68 9.94 14.36 4.94
CA LEU A 68 10.06 14.25 3.49
C LEU A 68 8.68 14.08 2.85
N GLU A 69 8.62 14.33 1.54
CA GLU A 69 7.41 14.11 0.76
C GLU A 69 7.35 12.67 0.28
N VAL A 70 6.19 12.03 0.43
CA VAL A 70 5.94 10.70 -0.10
C VAL A 70 5.79 10.77 -1.62
N SER A 71 6.56 9.94 -2.31
CA SER A 71 6.55 9.85 -3.77
C SER A 71 5.93 8.56 -4.28
N ARG A 72 6.17 7.46 -3.58
CA ARG A 72 5.64 6.14 -3.92
C ARG A 72 5.54 5.28 -2.68
N ALA A 73 4.91 4.14 -2.82
CA ALA A 73 4.85 3.13 -1.77
C ALA A 73 5.32 1.79 -2.32
N GLU A 74 5.85 0.95 -1.44
CA GLU A 74 6.25 -0.41 -1.76
C GLU A 74 5.62 -1.36 -0.76
N ILE A 75 5.12 -2.49 -1.26
CA ILE A 75 4.71 -3.60 -0.41
C ILE A 75 5.90 -4.54 -0.32
N VAL A 76 6.36 -4.78 0.89
CA VAL A 76 7.58 -5.55 1.16
C VAL A 76 7.22 -6.79 1.98
N SER A 77 7.69 -7.95 1.56
CA SER A 77 7.56 -9.18 2.34
C SER A 77 8.87 -9.46 3.08
N ASP A 78 8.76 -10.22 4.18
CA ASP A 78 9.95 -10.59 4.95
C ASP A 78 10.86 -11.57 4.20
N THR A 79 10.32 -12.29 3.21
CA THR A 79 11.06 -13.33 2.49
C THR A 79 11.48 -12.91 1.09
N ASP A 80 10.64 -12.16 0.37
CA ASP A 80 10.85 -11.89 -1.06
C ASP A 80 11.27 -10.44 -1.36
N GLY A 81 11.35 -9.59 -0.34
CA GLY A 81 11.67 -8.18 -0.53
C GLY A 81 10.47 -7.42 -1.12
N VAL A 82 10.72 -6.50 -2.03
CA VAL A 82 9.66 -5.71 -2.66
C VAL A 82 8.83 -6.59 -3.58
N ILE A 83 7.55 -6.73 -3.30
CA ILE A 83 6.63 -7.55 -4.12
C ILE A 83 5.67 -6.71 -4.94
N ALA A 84 5.48 -5.44 -4.61
CA ALA A 84 4.66 -4.53 -5.41
C ALA A 84 5.09 -3.09 -5.18
N THR A 85 4.94 -2.27 -6.21
CA THR A 85 5.17 -0.82 -6.13
C THR A 85 3.87 -0.12 -6.48
N LEU A 86 3.49 0.87 -5.66
CA LEU A 86 2.26 1.62 -5.81
C LEU A 86 2.58 3.10 -5.99
N SER A 87 1.87 3.76 -6.89
CA SER A 87 1.97 5.21 -7.02
C SER A 87 1.19 5.88 -5.89
N VAL A 88 1.72 7.02 -5.41
CA VAL A 88 1.08 7.81 -4.35
C VAL A 88 0.93 9.25 -4.86
N THR A 89 -0.28 9.77 -4.74
CA THR A 89 -0.57 11.16 -5.08
C THR A 89 -1.40 11.80 -3.97
N ASP A 90 -1.61 13.13 -4.06
CA ASP A 90 -2.61 13.78 -3.22
C ASP A 90 -4.02 13.39 -3.69
N ALA A 91 -5.04 13.94 -3.02
CA ALA A 91 -6.44 13.59 -3.31
C ALA A 91 -6.87 13.95 -4.73
N ASP A 92 -6.21 14.90 -5.37
CA ASP A 92 -6.55 15.38 -6.72
C ASP A 92 -5.82 14.60 -7.82
N GLY A 93 -4.83 13.79 -7.48
CA GLY A 93 -4.08 12.97 -8.45
C GLY A 93 -4.75 11.63 -8.72
N ASN A 94 -4.08 10.81 -9.54
CA ASN A 94 -4.58 9.50 -9.98
C ASN A 94 -3.71 8.34 -9.52
N GLY A 95 -3.02 8.48 -8.39
CA GLY A 95 -2.19 7.41 -7.84
C GLY A 95 -3.01 6.23 -7.34
N ASP A 96 -2.35 5.09 -7.20
CA ASP A 96 -2.94 3.89 -6.59
C ASP A 96 -3.37 4.17 -5.16
N ILE A 97 -2.61 5.00 -4.47
CA ILE A 97 -2.92 5.48 -3.11
C ILE A 97 -3.08 7.00 -3.20
N LYS A 98 -4.18 7.51 -2.67
CA LYS A 98 -4.43 8.95 -2.59
C LYS A 98 -4.41 9.38 -1.13
N LEU A 99 -3.57 10.38 -0.82
CA LEU A 99 -3.42 10.91 0.52
C LEU A 99 -3.97 12.34 0.57
N SER A 100 -4.49 12.76 1.71
CA SER A 100 -4.94 14.14 1.92
C SER A 100 -3.75 15.12 1.80
N ARG A 101 -2.56 14.65 2.14
CA ARG A 101 -1.30 15.39 1.95
C ARG A 101 -0.18 14.38 1.71
N THR A 102 0.86 14.79 0.99
CA THR A 102 2.02 13.93 0.70
C THR A 102 3.26 14.34 1.50
N MET A 103 3.31 15.56 2.01
CA MET A 103 4.44 16.02 2.85
C MET A 103 4.21 15.61 4.30
N PHE A 104 5.20 14.93 4.88
CA PHE A 104 5.18 14.51 6.28
C PHE A 104 6.40 15.05 7.01
N PHE A 105 6.24 15.22 8.33
CA PHE A 105 7.33 15.63 9.21
C PHE A 105 7.57 14.51 10.22
N ALA A 106 8.84 14.33 10.61
CA ALA A 106 9.19 13.34 11.62
C ALA A 106 8.34 13.54 12.87
N GLY A 107 7.72 12.47 13.36
CA GLY A 107 6.79 12.52 14.48
C GLY A 107 5.33 12.61 14.09
N ASP A 108 5.00 12.92 12.83
CA ASP A 108 3.62 12.89 12.35
C ASP A 108 3.08 11.47 12.44
N LEU A 109 1.80 11.34 12.80
CA LEU A 109 1.12 10.05 12.85
C LEU A 109 0.46 9.76 11.52
N PHE A 110 0.67 8.54 11.03
CA PHE A 110 0.15 8.09 9.74
C PHE A 110 -0.66 6.81 9.95
N LYS A 111 -1.87 6.77 9.42
CA LYS A 111 -2.65 5.54 9.38
C LYS A 111 -3.41 5.43 8.08
N MET A 112 -3.71 4.20 7.68
CA MET A 112 -4.50 3.90 6.49
C MET A 112 -5.83 3.32 6.92
N THR A 113 -6.92 3.95 6.46
CA THR A 113 -8.27 3.46 6.69
C THR A 113 -9.04 3.48 5.38
N ASN A 114 -9.93 2.51 5.18
CA ASN A 114 -10.87 2.50 4.04
C ASN A 114 -10.19 2.77 2.69
N TRP A 115 -9.13 2.02 2.39
CA TRP A 115 -8.41 2.22 1.13
C TRP A 115 -8.48 0.99 0.23
N THR A 116 -8.42 1.26 -1.08
CA THR A 116 -8.52 0.22 -2.11
C THR A 116 -7.40 0.35 -3.12
N VAL A 117 -7.03 -0.77 -3.74
CA VAL A 117 -6.10 -0.79 -4.87
C VAL A 117 -6.73 -1.65 -5.96
N SER A 118 -6.73 -1.13 -7.18
CA SER A 118 -7.27 -1.85 -8.34
C SER A 118 -6.15 -2.54 -9.10
N GLU A 119 -6.39 -3.78 -9.47
CA GLU A 119 -5.55 -4.51 -10.42
C GLU A 119 -5.93 -4.04 -11.82
N LEU A 120 -5.01 -3.41 -12.53
CA LEU A 120 -5.28 -2.87 -13.88
C LEU A 120 -4.79 -3.80 -14.97
#